data_dbdf1d9161fd6196e8a5cc6391532be4
#
_entry.id   dbdf1d9161fd6196e8a5cc6391532be4
#
_cell.length_a   1.000
_cell.length_b   1.000
_cell.length_c   1.000
_cell.angle_alpha   90.00
_cell.angle_beta   90.00
_cell.angle_gamma   90.00
#
_symmetry.space_group_name_H-M   'P 1'
#
loop_
_entity.id
_entity.type
_entity.pdbx_description
1 polymer ?
#
loop_
_entity_poly.entity_id
_entity_poly.type
_entity_poly.pdbx_seq_one_letter_code
_entity_poly.pdbx_strand_id
1 'polypeptide(L)'
;MRVLSIFLQSNRVFMKPNRIILVRHGQSEGNVDKSKFENIPDFALNLTEEGIRQAENAGREIKEIIGQETVHVYLSPYYRTRQTYKHIEKSIKLNVRKVFEDPRIREQDWGHLRHPDINEEINLERDNYSTFYYRIPDGESGADVYDRVSTFLETLFRDISIPDYPQNTLIVTHGMTMRLFLMRWFHWSVEEFENLRNPKNCQIVVMQKNSNERYNLISELAKRKNDI
;
A
#
# COMPACT_ATOMS: atom_id res chain seq x y z
N MET A 1 43.87 -38.18 17.84
CA MET A 1 43.21 -37.57 16.69
C MET A 1 42.13 -36.58 17.20
N ARG A 2 42.41 -35.28 17.16
CA ARG A 2 41.45 -34.22 17.51
C ARG A 2 40.71 -33.85 16.22
N VAL A 3 39.41 -34.09 16.18
CA VAL A 3 38.53 -33.66 15.11
C VAL A 3 38.30 -32.14 15.29
N LEU A 4 38.91 -31.32 14.43
CA LEU A 4 38.57 -29.89 14.32
C LEU A 4 37.18 -29.80 13.72
N SER A 5 36.21 -29.47 14.56
CA SER A 5 34.87 -29.02 14.12
C SER A 5 35.03 -27.62 13.56
N ILE A 6 35.05 -27.49 12.23
CA ILE A 6 35.01 -26.22 11.54
C ILE A 6 33.56 -25.71 11.63
N PHE A 7 33.26 -24.83 12.59
CA PHE A 7 32.07 -24.02 12.58
C PHE A 7 32.16 -23.03 11.41
N LEU A 8 31.58 -23.40 10.27
CA LEU A 8 31.23 -22.45 9.24
C LEU A 8 30.13 -21.51 9.82
N GLN A 9 30.55 -20.41 10.46
CA GLN A 9 29.69 -19.28 10.66
C GLN A 9 29.34 -18.73 9.26
N SER A 10 28.16 -19.06 8.76
CA SER A 10 27.62 -18.37 7.60
C SER A 10 27.45 -16.92 8.02
N ASN A 11 28.25 -16.02 7.49
CA ASN A 11 28.02 -14.57 7.59
C ASN A 11 26.69 -14.27 6.88
N ARG A 12 25.58 -14.41 7.60
CA ARG A 12 24.25 -13.98 7.12
C ARG A 12 24.25 -12.47 7.04
N VAL A 13 24.31 -11.96 5.84
CA VAL A 13 24.26 -10.51 5.60
C VAL A 13 22.83 -10.05 5.79
N PHE A 14 22.61 -9.22 6.80
CA PHE A 14 21.36 -8.52 7.01
C PHE A 14 21.30 -7.35 6.02
N MET A 15 20.58 -7.50 4.94
CA MET A 15 20.39 -6.42 3.97
C MET A 15 18.93 -6.02 3.94
N LYS A 16 18.67 -4.75 4.25
CA LYS A 16 17.35 -4.16 3.99
C LYS A 16 17.03 -4.20 2.50
N PRO A 17 15.77 -4.33 2.10
CA PRO A 17 15.42 -4.31 0.68
C PRO A 17 15.90 -3.03 0.00
N ASN A 18 16.27 -3.12 -1.26
CA ASN A 18 16.69 -1.97 -2.06
C ASN A 18 15.51 -1.00 -2.28
N ARG A 19 14.30 -1.58 -2.41
CA ARG A 19 13.08 -0.81 -2.68
C ARG A 19 11.91 -1.32 -1.85
N ILE A 20 11.07 -0.36 -1.43
CA ILE A 20 9.71 -0.61 -0.98
C ILE A 20 8.79 0.06 -2.00
N ILE A 21 7.97 -0.74 -2.66
CA ILE A 21 7.10 -0.34 -3.76
C ILE A 21 5.66 -0.45 -3.29
N LEU A 22 4.94 0.65 -3.27
CA LEU A 22 3.52 0.67 -2.94
C LEU A 22 2.70 0.85 -4.22
N VAL A 23 1.60 0.12 -4.33
CA VAL A 23 0.67 0.23 -5.46
C VAL A 23 -0.74 0.37 -4.94
N ARG A 24 -1.46 1.41 -5.38
CA ARG A 24 -2.90 1.50 -5.16
C ARG A 24 -3.61 0.51 -6.10
N HIS A 25 -4.67 -0.14 -5.64
CA HIS A 25 -5.49 -1.00 -6.49
C HIS A 25 -5.94 -0.31 -7.78
N GLY A 26 -6.19 -1.07 -8.84
CA GLY A 26 -6.77 -0.62 -10.10
C GLY A 26 -8.19 -0.07 -9.94
N GLN A 27 -8.73 0.57 -10.95
CA GLN A 27 -10.09 1.10 -10.92
C GLN A 27 -11.08 -0.02 -10.57
N SER A 28 -11.87 0.19 -9.51
CA SER A 28 -12.92 -0.72 -9.05
C SER A 28 -14.31 -0.24 -9.47
N GLU A 29 -15.28 -1.14 -9.40
CA GLU A 29 -16.69 -0.82 -9.63
C GLU A 29 -17.14 0.37 -8.78
N GLY A 30 -16.77 0.44 -7.50
CA GLY A 30 -17.09 1.55 -6.60
C GLY A 30 -16.33 2.86 -6.91
N ASN A 31 -15.27 2.85 -7.74
CA ASN A 31 -14.65 4.08 -8.23
C ASN A 31 -15.47 4.73 -9.34
N VAL A 32 -16.21 3.93 -10.12
CA VAL A 32 -17.01 4.40 -11.25
C VAL A 32 -18.45 4.67 -10.83
N ASP A 33 -19.03 3.78 -10.02
CA ASP A 33 -20.42 3.81 -9.61
C ASP A 33 -20.51 3.68 -8.08
N LYS A 34 -20.82 4.81 -7.42
CA LYS A 34 -20.94 4.87 -5.97
C LYS A 34 -22.17 4.13 -5.43
N SER A 35 -23.21 3.92 -6.25
CA SER A 35 -24.40 3.17 -5.85
C SER A 35 -24.12 1.70 -5.56
N LYS A 36 -23.01 1.17 -6.06
CA LYS A 36 -22.56 -0.22 -5.77
C LYS A 36 -22.40 -0.48 -4.27
N PHE A 37 -22.00 0.53 -3.50
CA PHE A 37 -21.84 0.41 -2.05
C PHE A 37 -23.16 0.19 -1.28
N GLU A 38 -24.30 0.44 -1.89
CA GLU A 38 -25.61 0.17 -1.27
C GLU A 38 -25.88 -1.32 -1.09
N ASN A 39 -25.37 -2.15 -2.00
CA ASN A 39 -25.69 -3.56 -2.10
C ASN A 39 -24.48 -4.49 -1.98
N ILE A 40 -23.27 -3.96 -2.17
CA ILE A 40 -22.03 -4.75 -2.17
C ILE A 40 -21.11 -4.21 -1.08
N PRO A 41 -20.69 -5.05 -0.13
CA PRO A 41 -19.71 -4.63 0.87
C PRO A 41 -18.41 -4.13 0.21
N ASP A 42 -17.80 -3.08 0.76
CA ASP A 42 -16.61 -2.44 0.17
C ASP A 42 -15.48 -3.43 -0.13
N PHE A 43 -15.27 -4.41 0.75
CA PHE A 43 -14.21 -5.40 0.55
C PHE A 43 -14.45 -6.32 -0.65
N ALA A 44 -15.70 -6.46 -1.12
CA ALA A 44 -16.11 -7.39 -2.17
C ALA A 44 -16.20 -6.76 -3.57
N LEU A 45 -15.99 -5.45 -3.70
CA LEU A 45 -16.01 -4.75 -4.98
C LEU A 45 -14.87 -5.21 -5.89
N ASN A 46 -15.20 -5.52 -7.15
CA ASN A 46 -14.27 -6.00 -8.15
C ASN A 46 -13.58 -4.85 -8.90
N LEU A 47 -12.52 -5.19 -9.64
CA LEU A 47 -11.97 -4.30 -10.66
C LEU A 47 -12.91 -4.19 -11.85
N THR A 48 -12.89 -3.04 -12.52
CA THR A 48 -13.42 -2.87 -13.87
C THR A 48 -12.43 -3.45 -14.89
N GLU A 49 -12.86 -3.58 -16.14
CA GLU A 49 -11.93 -3.93 -17.25
C GLU A 49 -10.78 -2.94 -17.36
N GLU A 50 -11.06 -1.64 -17.15
CA GLU A 50 -10.01 -0.61 -17.11
C GLU A 50 -9.06 -0.85 -15.93
N GLY A 51 -9.57 -1.20 -14.74
CA GLY A 51 -8.75 -1.56 -13.59
C GLY A 51 -7.83 -2.75 -13.86
N ILE A 52 -8.30 -3.73 -14.63
CA ILE A 52 -7.50 -4.88 -15.08
C ILE A 52 -6.36 -4.40 -16.00
N ARG A 53 -6.65 -3.58 -17.00
CA ARG A 53 -5.63 -3.01 -17.91
C ARG A 53 -4.58 -2.19 -17.14
N GLN A 54 -5.02 -1.38 -16.19
CA GLN A 54 -4.14 -0.61 -15.31
C GLN A 54 -3.20 -1.52 -14.50
N ALA A 55 -3.73 -2.61 -13.95
CA ALA A 55 -2.94 -3.58 -13.16
C ALA A 55 -1.91 -4.33 -14.03
N GLU A 56 -2.25 -4.68 -15.27
CA GLU A 56 -1.30 -5.31 -16.20
C GLU A 56 -0.18 -4.33 -16.62
N ASN A 57 -0.52 -3.04 -16.82
CA ASN A 57 0.48 -2.00 -17.08
C ASN A 57 1.42 -1.82 -15.88
N ALA A 58 0.85 -1.70 -14.67
CA ALA A 58 1.64 -1.61 -13.45
C ALA A 58 2.56 -2.83 -13.26
N GLY A 59 2.10 -4.02 -13.63
CA GLY A 59 2.93 -5.23 -13.61
C GLY A 59 4.16 -5.12 -14.51
N ARG A 60 4.01 -4.59 -15.72
CA ARG A 60 5.14 -4.34 -16.64
C ARG A 60 6.12 -3.30 -16.07
N GLU A 61 5.60 -2.19 -15.59
CA GLU A 61 6.40 -1.12 -14.99
C GLU A 61 7.17 -1.62 -13.75
N ILE A 62 6.52 -2.38 -12.87
CA ILE A 62 7.20 -3.00 -11.72
C ILE A 62 8.30 -3.95 -12.18
N LYS A 63 8.06 -4.74 -13.25
CA LYS A 63 9.08 -5.63 -13.81
C LYS A 63 10.30 -4.87 -14.32
N GLU A 64 10.11 -3.71 -14.94
CA GLU A 64 11.21 -2.83 -15.36
C GLU A 64 11.99 -2.29 -14.16
N ILE A 65 11.29 -1.90 -13.08
CA ILE A 65 11.90 -1.37 -11.85
C ILE A 65 12.76 -2.43 -11.14
N ILE A 66 12.24 -3.66 -11.00
CA ILE A 66 12.92 -4.71 -10.21
C ILE A 66 13.84 -5.61 -11.05
N GLY A 67 13.69 -5.64 -12.36
CA GLY A 67 14.48 -6.49 -13.26
C GLY A 67 14.41 -7.97 -12.87
N GLN A 68 15.54 -8.55 -12.50
CA GLN A 68 15.65 -9.96 -12.06
C GLN A 68 15.66 -10.12 -10.53
N GLU A 69 15.60 -9.00 -9.78
CA GLU A 69 15.60 -9.03 -8.32
C GLU A 69 14.34 -9.69 -7.75
N THR A 70 14.49 -10.28 -6.58
CA THR A 70 13.37 -10.96 -5.90
C THR A 70 12.54 -10.00 -5.07
N VAL A 71 11.28 -10.39 -4.79
CA VAL A 71 10.29 -9.55 -4.09
C VAL A 71 9.44 -10.37 -3.11
N HIS A 72 9.20 -9.82 -1.92
CA HIS A 72 8.08 -10.22 -1.06
C HIS A 72 6.90 -9.29 -1.29
N VAL A 73 5.69 -9.85 -1.28
CA VAL A 73 4.45 -9.12 -1.53
C VAL A 73 3.59 -9.11 -0.27
N TYR A 74 3.13 -7.93 0.12
CA TYR A 74 2.09 -7.73 1.14
C TYR A 74 0.84 -7.20 0.47
N LEU A 75 -0.29 -7.81 0.77
CA LEU A 75 -1.53 -7.62 0.03
C LEU A 75 -2.68 -7.33 0.98
N SER A 76 -3.42 -6.26 0.74
CA SER A 76 -4.71 -6.05 1.37
C SER A 76 -5.68 -7.17 0.97
N PRO A 77 -6.52 -7.70 1.89
CA PRO A 77 -7.42 -8.82 1.59
C PRO A 77 -8.64 -8.43 0.75
N TYR A 78 -8.84 -7.17 0.38
CA TYR A 78 -9.97 -6.71 -0.42
C TYR A 78 -9.90 -7.26 -1.86
N TYR A 79 -11.04 -7.58 -2.48
CA TYR A 79 -11.09 -8.19 -3.82
C TYR A 79 -10.35 -7.37 -4.87
N ARG A 80 -10.56 -6.04 -4.91
CA ARG A 80 -9.88 -5.15 -5.86
C ARG A 80 -8.35 -5.17 -5.75
N THR A 81 -7.79 -5.33 -4.55
CA THR A 81 -6.35 -5.46 -4.35
C THR A 81 -5.83 -6.84 -4.73
N ARG A 82 -6.55 -7.91 -4.38
CA ARG A 82 -6.23 -9.28 -4.83
C ARG A 82 -6.24 -9.39 -6.35
N GLN A 83 -7.25 -8.83 -7.01
CA GLN A 83 -7.33 -8.82 -8.46
C GLN A 83 -6.23 -7.97 -9.09
N THR A 84 -5.91 -6.80 -8.52
CA THR A 84 -4.77 -5.98 -8.96
C THR A 84 -3.49 -6.78 -8.90
N TYR A 85 -3.21 -7.44 -7.77
CA TYR A 85 -2.00 -8.26 -7.64
C TYR A 85 -2.00 -9.44 -8.62
N LYS A 86 -3.11 -10.14 -8.81
CA LYS A 86 -3.23 -11.25 -9.77
C LYS A 86 -2.80 -10.85 -11.18
N HIS A 87 -3.10 -9.61 -11.59
CA HIS A 87 -2.70 -9.09 -12.90
C HIS A 87 -1.25 -8.58 -12.93
N ILE A 88 -0.76 -7.95 -11.85
CA ILE A 88 0.65 -7.59 -11.67
C ILE A 88 1.54 -8.84 -11.70
N GLU A 89 1.14 -9.89 -10.99
CA GLU A 89 1.89 -11.13 -10.87
C GLU A 89 2.25 -11.75 -12.22
N LYS A 90 1.41 -11.62 -13.24
CA LYS A 90 1.68 -12.14 -14.59
C LYS A 90 3.06 -11.70 -15.11
N SER A 91 3.49 -10.48 -14.80
CA SER A 91 4.77 -9.92 -15.26
C SER A 91 5.95 -10.25 -14.33
N ILE A 92 5.71 -10.46 -13.03
CA ILE A 92 6.75 -10.61 -12.02
C ILE A 92 6.78 -11.98 -11.33
N LYS A 93 6.01 -12.96 -11.81
CA LYS A 93 5.83 -14.27 -11.16
C LYS A 93 7.14 -14.94 -10.75
N LEU A 94 8.16 -14.90 -11.60
CA LEU A 94 9.46 -15.51 -11.33
C LEU A 94 10.30 -14.74 -10.29
N ASN A 95 9.92 -13.50 -9.98
CA ASN A 95 10.58 -12.67 -8.98
C ASN A 95 9.99 -12.88 -7.58
N VAL A 96 8.73 -13.35 -7.49
CA VAL A 96 8.00 -13.45 -6.23
C VAL A 96 8.51 -14.62 -5.38
N ARG A 97 8.91 -14.31 -4.15
CA ARG A 97 9.34 -15.31 -3.15
C ARG A 97 8.20 -15.73 -2.24
N LYS A 98 7.44 -14.75 -1.73
CA LYS A 98 6.30 -14.98 -0.83
C LYS A 98 5.24 -13.91 -1.02
N VAL A 99 3.99 -14.26 -0.74
CA VAL A 99 2.83 -13.36 -0.71
C VAL A 99 2.17 -13.49 0.66
N PHE A 100 1.93 -12.38 1.32
CA PHE A 100 1.26 -12.29 2.61
C PHE A 100 0.01 -11.42 2.45
N GLU A 101 -1.13 -11.88 2.92
CA GLU A 101 -2.31 -11.04 3.11
C GLU A 101 -2.31 -10.47 4.52
N ASP A 102 -2.49 -9.15 4.64
CA ASP A 102 -2.51 -8.48 5.94
C ASP A 102 -3.71 -7.51 6.03
N PRO A 103 -4.68 -7.78 6.90
CA PRO A 103 -5.87 -6.94 7.04
C PRO A 103 -5.56 -5.54 7.59
N ARG A 104 -4.40 -5.30 8.18
CA ARG A 104 -3.98 -3.97 8.67
C ARG A 104 -3.71 -2.98 7.54
N ILE A 105 -3.50 -3.45 6.30
CA ILE A 105 -3.32 -2.59 5.12
C ILE A 105 -4.59 -2.51 4.24
N ARG A 106 -5.80 -2.82 4.79
CA ARG A 106 -7.09 -2.56 4.14
C ARG A 106 -7.36 -1.05 4.03
N GLU A 107 -8.36 -0.67 3.23
CA GLU A 107 -8.75 0.74 3.14
C GLU A 107 -9.45 1.21 4.43
N GLN A 108 -9.55 2.52 4.61
CA GLN A 108 -10.35 3.14 5.66
C GLN A 108 -11.78 2.60 5.61
N ASP A 109 -12.29 2.16 6.74
CA ASP A 109 -13.67 1.71 6.86
C ASP A 109 -14.62 2.92 6.84
N TRP A 110 -15.55 2.91 5.90
CA TRP A 110 -16.59 3.93 5.75
C TRP A 110 -17.89 3.57 6.45
N GLY A 111 -17.87 2.55 7.33
CA GLY A 111 -19.02 2.04 8.03
C GLY A 111 -20.00 1.35 7.08
N HIS A 112 -21.27 1.40 7.42
CA HIS A 112 -22.31 0.91 6.54
C HIS A 112 -22.57 1.92 5.43
N LEU A 113 -21.76 1.87 4.37
CA LEU A 113 -21.91 2.68 3.18
C LEU A 113 -23.35 2.56 2.66
N ARG A 114 -23.98 3.71 2.55
CA ARG A 114 -25.40 3.84 2.21
C ARG A 114 -25.52 4.67 0.95
N HIS A 115 -26.61 5.38 0.83
CA HIS A 115 -26.88 6.22 -0.33
C HIS A 115 -25.70 7.17 -0.66
N PRO A 116 -25.36 7.38 -1.96
CA PRO A 116 -24.26 8.27 -2.38
C PRO A 116 -24.33 9.67 -1.78
N ASP A 117 -25.52 10.24 -1.61
CA ASP A 117 -25.73 11.59 -1.05
C ASP A 117 -25.22 11.70 0.39
N ILE A 118 -25.42 10.67 1.22
CA ILE A 118 -24.91 10.63 2.60
C ILE A 118 -23.39 10.63 2.60
N ASN A 119 -22.78 9.92 1.64
CA ASN A 119 -21.34 9.88 1.51
C ASN A 119 -20.76 11.23 1.05
N GLU A 120 -21.48 12.01 0.28
CA GLU A 120 -21.08 13.35 -0.13
C GLU A 120 -21.13 14.32 1.06
N GLU A 121 -22.18 14.29 1.86
CA GLU A 121 -22.30 15.07 3.10
C GLU A 121 -21.15 14.74 4.08
N ILE A 122 -20.89 13.47 4.33
CA ILE A 122 -19.76 13.01 5.17
C ILE A 122 -18.42 13.51 4.62
N ASN A 123 -18.23 13.50 3.29
CA ASN A 123 -17.00 14.03 2.69
C ASN A 123 -16.83 15.52 2.93
N LEU A 124 -17.92 16.31 2.82
CA LEU A 124 -17.88 17.74 3.10
C LEU A 124 -17.55 18.03 4.57
N GLU A 125 -18.20 17.34 5.50
CA GLU A 125 -17.89 17.47 6.92
C GLU A 125 -16.43 17.12 7.23
N ARG A 126 -15.97 16.01 6.68
CA ARG A 126 -14.59 15.53 6.84
C ARG A 126 -13.56 16.53 6.27
N ASP A 127 -13.81 17.07 5.07
CA ASP A 127 -12.90 18.03 4.45
C ASP A 127 -12.88 19.37 5.21
N ASN A 128 -13.98 19.76 5.85
CA ASN A 128 -14.06 20.95 6.70
C ASN A 128 -13.44 20.75 8.09
N TYR A 129 -13.46 19.54 8.64
CA TYR A 129 -12.93 19.25 9.97
C TYR A 129 -11.44 18.85 9.92
N SER A 130 -11.14 17.72 9.33
CA SER A 130 -9.80 17.17 9.09
C SER A 130 -9.93 15.77 8.47
N THR A 131 -9.27 15.53 7.37
CA THR A 131 -9.23 14.17 6.77
C THR A 131 -8.58 13.14 7.70
N PHE A 132 -7.68 13.58 8.59
CA PHE A 132 -6.98 12.70 9.52
C PHE A 132 -7.81 12.40 10.78
N TYR A 133 -8.43 13.42 11.39
CA TYR A 133 -9.10 13.27 12.69
C TYR A 133 -10.59 12.94 12.58
N TYR A 134 -11.27 13.31 11.48
CA TYR A 134 -12.70 13.04 11.33
C TYR A 134 -12.97 11.53 11.31
N ARG A 135 -13.84 11.08 12.22
CA ARG A 135 -14.30 9.69 12.23
C ARG A 135 -15.53 9.54 11.37
N ILE A 136 -15.45 8.66 10.39
CA ILE A 136 -16.63 8.25 9.61
C ILE A 136 -17.65 7.59 10.55
N PRO A 137 -18.94 7.95 10.50
CA PRO A 137 -19.97 7.29 11.31
C PRO A 137 -19.96 5.76 11.10
N ASP A 138 -19.90 5.01 12.20
CA ASP A 138 -19.73 3.54 12.21
C ASP A 138 -18.46 3.02 11.54
N GLY A 139 -17.49 3.89 11.25
CA GLY A 139 -16.26 3.57 10.53
C GLY A 139 -15.00 4.07 11.23
N GLU A 140 -13.94 4.19 10.44
CA GLU A 140 -12.61 4.61 10.90
C GLU A 140 -12.36 6.10 10.64
N SER A 141 -11.57 6.74 11.50
CA SER A 141 -10.85 7.98 11.19
C SER A 141 -9.54 7.67 10.43
N GLY A 142 -8.90 8.69 9.89
CA GLY A 142 -7.53 8.57 9.40
C GLY A 142 -6.56 8.16 10.50
N ALA A 143 -6.78 8.62 11.74
CA ALA A 143 -5.97 8.24 12.91
C ALA A 143 -6.05 6.74 13.22
N ASP A 144 -7.23 6.11 13.14
CA ASP A 144 -7.37 4.66 13.33
C ASP A 144 -6.60 3.88 12.26
N VAL A 145 -6.67 4.35 11.02
CA VAL A 145 -5.89 3.75 9.92
C VAL A 145 -4.39 3.92 10.18
N TYR A 146 -3.93 5.08 10.65
CA TYR A 146 -2.54 5.32 11.01
C TYR A 146 -2.05 4.36 12.09
N ASP A 147 -2.85 4.10 13.11
CA ASP A 147 -2.49 3.20 14.22
C ASP A 147 -2.31 1.75 13.72
N ARG A 148 -3.24 1.23 12.91
CA ARG A 148 -3.10 -0.13 12.38
C ARG A 148 -1.98 -0.25 11.33
N VAL A 149 -1.72 0.79 10.55
CA VAL A 149 -0.57 0.86 9.65
C VAL A 149 0.74 0.91 10.44
N SER A 150 0.79 1.62 11.57
CA SER A 150 1.96 1.61 12.46
C SER A 150 2.26 0.20 12.98
N THR A 151 1.24 -0.55 13.38
CA THR A 151 1.37 -1.95 13.80
C THR A 151 1.81 -2.87 12.65
N PHE A 152 1.35 -2.62 11.42
CA PHE A 152 1.84 -3.32 10.22
C PHE A 152 3.34 -3.03 9.98
N LEU A 153 3.75 -1.77 10.11
CA LEU A 153 5.16 -1.37 9.95
C LEU A 153 6.09 -2.08 10.94
N GLU A 154 5.66 -2.31 12.19
CA GLU A 154 6.45 -3.10 13.15
C GLU A 154 6.68 -4.54 12.66
N THR A 155 5.67 -5.15 12.04
CA THR A 155 5.83 -6.47 11.40
C THR A 155 6.77 -6.38 10.21
N LEU A 156 6.58 -5.41 9.34
CA LEU A 156 7.44 -5.21 8.17
C LEU A 156 8.90 -4.98 8.58
N PHE A 157 9.17 -4.19 9.62
CA PHE A 157 10.53 -3.97 10.12
C PHE A 157 11.18 -5.25 10.65
N ARG A 158 10.42 -6.14 11.33
CA ARG A 158 10.93 -7.46 11.72
C ARG A 158 11.24 -8.33 10.52
N ASP A 159 10.34 -8.36 9.54
CA ASP A 159 10.48 -9.19 8.35
C ASP A 159 11.69 -8.79 7.51
N ILE A 160 11.88 -7.49 7.25
CA ILE A 160 13.03 -6.97 6.49
C ILE A 160 14.36 -7.09 7.23
N SER A 161 14.32 -7.42 8.51
CA SER A 161 15.52 -7.69 9.34
C SER A 161 15.92 -9.18 9.37
N ILE A 162 15.17 -10.05 8.69
CA ILE A 162 15.51 -11.47 8.57
C ILE A 162 16.61 -11.63 7.51
N PRO A 163 17.63 -12.47 7.76
CA PRO A 163 18.64 -12.79 6.76
C PRO A 163 18.00 -13.33 5.47
N ASP A 164 18.59 -13.00 4.33
CA ASP A 164 18.13 -13.41 2.99
C ASP A 164 16.74 -12.86 2.61
N TYR A 165 16.31 -11.73 3.22
CA TYR A 165 15.11 -11.02 2.77
C TYR A 165 15.30 -10.56 1.31
N PRO A 166 14.26 -10.58 0.46
CA PRO A 166 14.32 -10.15 -0.93
C PRO A 166 14.79 -8.70 -1.12
N GLN A 167 15.36 -8.42 -2.28
CA GLN A 167 15.80 -7.06 -2.63
C GLN A 167 14.66 -6.05 -2.73
N ASN A 168 13.43 -6.51 -2.87
CA ASN A 168 12.27 -5.63 -2.97
C ASN A 168 11.13 -6.08 -2.06
N THR A 169 10.35 -5.10 -1.61
CA THR A 169 9.04 -5.28 -0.97
C THR A 169 7.98 -4.63 -1.86
N LEU A 170 6.94 -5.36 -2.23
CA LEU A 170 5.78 -4.84 -2.94
C LEU A 170 4.57 -4.84 -2.00
N ILE A 171 3.89 -3.70 -1.88
CA ILE A 171 2.70 -3.54 -1.05
C ILE A 171 1.53 -3.10 -1.95
N VAL A 172 0.52 -3.96 -2.11
CA VAL A 172 -0.68 -3.64 -2.89
C VAL A 172 -1.80 -3.27 -1.93
N THR A 173 -2.21 -2.01 -1.95
CA THR A 173 -3.10 -1.42 -0.96
C THR A 173 -4.03 -0.35 -1.56
N HIS A 174 -4.42 0.65 -0.79
CA HIS A 174 -5.46 1.63 -1.10
C HIS A 174 -4.94 3.06 -0.92
N GLY A 175 -5.76 4.04 -1.33
CA GLY A 175 -5.34 5.43 -1.38
C GLY A 175 -5.02 6.04 -0.02
N MET A 176 -5.95 5.94 0.93
CA MET A 176 -5.77 6.48 2.28
C MET A 176 -4.65 5.73 3.01
N THR A 177 -4.69 4.40 2.97
CA THR A 177 -3.70 3.54 3.63
C THR A 177 -2.28 3.80 3.12
N MET A 178 -2.09 4.00 1.82
CA MET A 178 -0.78 4.32 1.24
C MET A 178 -0.24 5.67 1.74
N ARG A 179 -1.09 6.70 1.77
CA ARG A 179 -0.69 8.03 2.27
C ARG A 179 -0.29 7.98 3.73
N LEU A 180 -1.04 7.26 4.56
CA LEU A 180 -0.74 7.10 5.99
C LEU A 180 0.48 6.20 6.26
N PHE A 181 0.72 5.20 5.40
CA PHE A 181 1.97 4.44 5.42
C PHE A 181 3.18 5.36 5.21
N LEU A 182 3.13 6.22 4.21
CA LEU A 182 4.20 7.18 3.90
C LEU A 182 4.34 8.23 5.00
N MET A 183 3.22 8.77 5.51
CA MET A 183 3.21 9.68 6.65
C MET A 183 3.94 9.06 7.85
N ARG A 184 3.61 7.82 8.21
CA ARG A 184 4.23 7.14 9.35
C ARG A 184 5.71 6.83 9.09
N TRP A 185 6.05 6.44 7.87
CA TRP A 185 7.43 6.10 7.50
C TRP A 185 8.36 7.32 7.51
N PHE A 186 7.92 8.44 6.90
CA PHE A 186 8.71 9.66 6.77
C PHE A 186 8.50 10.66 7.90
N HIS A 187 7.70 10.33 8.90
CA HIS A 187 7.35 11.22 10.02
C HIS A 187 6.76 12.57 9.57
N TRP A 188 5.90 12.53 8.55
CA TRP A 188 5.19 13.72 8.10
C TRP A 188 4.19 14.20 9.15
N SER A 189 3.98 15.52 9.19
CA SER A 189 2.92 16.12 9.99
C SER A 189 1.53 15.78 9.43
N VAL A 190 0.50 16.01 10.23
CA VAL A 190 -0.91 15.87 9.76
C VAL A 190 -1.17 16.84 8.60
N GLU A 191 -0.65 18.07 8.68
CA GLU A 191 -0.78 19.07 7.63
C GLU A 191 -0.14 18.61 6.30
N GLU A 192 1.08 18.06 6.35
CA GLU A 192 1.74 17.49 5.16
C GLU A 192 0.91 16.36 4.56
N PHE A 193 0.33 15.48 5.39
CA PHE A 193 -0.54 14.41 4.93
C PHE A 193 -1.83 14.94 4.29
N GLU A 194 -2.48 15.93 4.90
CA GLU A 194 -3.75 16.50 4.41
C GLU A 194 -3.57 17.23 3.07
N ASN A 195 -2.39 17.79 2.82
CA ASN A 195 -2.04 18.42 1.56
C ASN A 195 -1.85 17.41 0.41
N LEU A 196 -1.83 16.11 0.67
CA LEU A 196 -1.69 15.10 -0.37
C LEU A 196 -3.05 14.72 -0.97
N ARG A 197 -3.09 14.50 -2.27
CA ARG A 197 -4.20 13.81 -2.95
C ARG A 197 -4.03 12.30 -2.85
N ASN A 198 -5.13 11.57 -2.96
CA ASN A 198 -5.03 10.12 -3.13
C ASN A 198 -4.28 9.79 -4.42
N PRO A 199 -3.36 8.81 -4.38
CA PRO A 199 -2.71 8.29 -5.58
C PRO A 199 -3.76 7.86 -6.62
N LYS A 200 -3.42 7.93 -7.91
CA LYS A 200 -4.28 7.39 -8.98
C LYS A 200 -4.38 5.87 -8.87
N ASN A 201 -5.41 5.28 -9.49
CA ASN A 201 -5.51 3.82 -9.58
C ASN A 201 -4.26 3.24 -10.24
N CYS A 202 -3.74 2.16 -9.71
CA CYS A 202 -2.47 1.54 -10.07
C CYS A 202 -1.24 2.47 -10.04
N GLN A 203 -1.32 3.65 -9.40
CA GLN A 203 -0.12 4.46 -9.21
C GLN A 203 0.91 3.69 -8.39
N ILE A 204 2.12 3.63 -8.93
CA ILE A 204 3.28 3.04 -8.27
C ILE A 204 4.04 4.13 -7.53
N VAL A 205 4.32 3.90 -6.26
CA VAL A 205 5.11 4.78 -5.40
C VAL A 205 6.32 4.01 -4.91
N VAL A 206 7.51 4.50 -5.23
CA VAL A 206 8.78 3.82 -4.94
C VAL A 206 9.54 4.57 -3.86
N MET A 207 9.91 3.84 -2.84
CA MET A 207 10.86 4.25 -1.81
C MET A 207 12.18 3.52 -2.06
N GLN A 208 13.22 4.25 -2.44
CA GLN A 208 14.54 3.71 -2.78
C GLN A 208 15.51 3.88 -1.62
N LYS A 209 16.19 2.80 -1.24
CA LYS A 209 17.26 2.83 -0.25
C LYS A 209 18.50 3.53 -0.83
N ASN A 210 19.07 4.44 -0.09
CA ASN A 210 20.30 5.13 -0.43
C ASN A 210 21.53 4.49 0.23
N SER A 211 22.73 5.02 -0.06
CA SER A 211 24.00 4.52 0.49
C SER A 211 24.11 4.59 2.02
N ASN A 212 23.30 5.43 2.68
CA ASN A 212 23.24 5.56 4.13
C ASN A 212 22.17 4.65 4.77
N GLU A 213 21.69 3.62 4.04
CA GLU A 213 20.64 2.69 4.48
C GLU A 213 19.29 3.36 4.83
N ARG A 214 19.05 4.60 4.36
CA ARG A 214 17.79 5.34 4.49
C ARG A 214 17.00 5.27 3.20
N TYR A 215 15.68 5.34 3.30
CA TYR A 215 14.80 5.35 2.14
C TYR A 215 14.43 6.78 1.76
N ASN A 216 14.54 7.08 0.48
CA ASN A 216 14.06 8.31 -0.13
C ASN A 216 12.84 7.98 -0.99
N LEU A 217 11.83 8.84 -0.93
CA LEU A 217 10.69 8.78 -1.85
C LEU A 217 11.16 9.31 -3.21
N ILE A 218 11.14 8.45 -4.23
CA ILE A 218 11.54 8.84 -5.59
C ILE A 218 10.34 9.11 -6.51
N SER A 219 9.15 8.75 -6.09
CA SER A 219 7.90 9.04 -6.81
C SER A 219 7.25 10.30 -6.26
N GLU A 220 6.74 11.14 -7.14
CA GLU A 220 5.98 12.31 -6.73
C GLU A 220 4.54 11.94 -6.37
N LEU A 221 4.05 12.53 -5.27
CA LEU A 221 2.65 12.47 -4.88
C LEU A 221 1.98 13.81 -5.21
N ALA A 222 0.82 13.74 -5.84
CA ALA A 222 0.06 14.93 -6.15
C ALA A 222 -0.40 15.63 -4.86
N LYS A 223 -0.20 16.94 -4.79
CA LYS A 223 -0.69 17.80 -3.71
C LYS A 223 -2.07 18.36 -4.05
N ARG A 224 -2.84 18.67 -3.02
CA ARG A 224 -4.04 19.51 -3.18
C ARG A 224 -3.57 20.89 -3.68
N LYS A 225 -4.30 21.52 -4.60
CA LYS A 225 -4.05 22.91 -4.92
C LYS A 225 -4.42 23.69 -3.67
N ASN A 226 -3.53 24.54 -3.19
CA ASN A 226 -3.91 25.55 -2.22
C ASN A 226 -4.80 26.52 -3.00
N ASP A 227 -6.11 26.41 -2.85
CA ASP A 227 -7.02 27.50 -3.19
C ASP A 227 -6.79 28.57 -2.11
N ILE A 228 -5.86 29.52 -2.45
CA ILE A 228 -5.61 30.77 -1.71
C ILE A 228 -6.72 31.74 -2.09
#